data_1582ba219343593ede1f55870eae4a7e
#
_entry.id   1582ba219343593ede1f55870eae4a7e
#
_cell.length_a   1.000
_cell.length_b   1.000
_cell.length_c   1.000
_cell.angle_alpha   90.00
_cell.angle_beta   90.00
_cell.angle_gamma   90.00
#
_symmetry.space_group_name_H-M   'P 1'
#
loop_
_entity.id
_entity.type
_entity.pdbx_description
1 polymer ?
#
loop_
_entity_poly.entity_id
_entity_poly.type
_entity_poly.pdbx_seq_one_letter_code
_entity_poly.pdbx_strand_id
1 'polypeptide(L)'
;MSKIAIIGMSGLFPGSSTLEQFWNNLIEAKDLTGLATEEDFGQSPSIFFEDGKGVVDKCYSTRGGYIRDFHFEPGGYALDADYLSKQDKLYQWSLHVAKEALAHSGYLKDETARKNCGLVLGNLSFPTGSSHKLLSRIYSHTLEQSVRKLLGNSEITIPGHVKEMPDNRVLDHTPSELVAKALSLGKTHYALDAACATSLYAIKLHPVRNAFYQGLRL
;
A
#
# COMPACT_ATOMS: atom_id res chain seq x y z
N MET A 1 28.59 -10.51 15.13
CA MET A 1 27.31 -9.97 14.65
C MET A 1 26.76 -9.02 15.70
N SER A 2 26.38 -7.80 15.32
CA SER A 2 25.69 -6.90 16.24
C SER A 2 24.30 -7.45 16.55
N LYS A 3 23.93 -7.42 17.83
CA LYS A 3 22.57 -7.81 18.25
C LYS A 3 21.60 -6.71 17.84
N ILE A 4 20.43 -7.09 17.30
CA ILE A 4 19.36 -6.19 16.93
C ILE A 4 18.19 -6.44 17.90
N ALA A 5 17.61 -5.38 18.45
CA ALA A 5 16.42 -5.45 19.29
C ALA A 5 15.21 -4.91 18.56
N ILE A 6 14.09 -5.60 18.62
CA ILE A 6 12.77 -5.09 18.21
C ILE A 6 12.21 -4.34 19.40
N ILE A 7 12.09 -3.01 19.29
CA ILE A 7 11.67 -2.11 20.38
C ILE A 7 10.24 -1.61 20.20
N GLY A 8 9.64 -1.80 19.04
CA GLY A 8 8.27 -1.42 18.73
C GLY A 8 7.70 -2.24 17.60
N MET A 9 6.41 -2.48 17.64
CA MET A 9 5.67 -3.23 16.62
C MET A 9 4.29 -2.60 16.43
N SER A 10 3.76 -2.68 15.23
CA SER A 10 2.36 -2.45 14.93
C SER A 10 1.94 -3.29 13.72
N GLY A 11 0.66 -3.31 13.44
CA GLY A 11 0.14 -4.04 12.29
C GLY A 11 -1.30 -3.63 12.00
N LEU A 12 -1.68 -3.75 10.73
CA LEU A 12 -3.03 -3.56 10.24
C LEU A 12 -3.39 -4.77 9.40
N PHE A 13 -4.42 -5.48 9.79
CA PHE A 13 -4.85 -6.73 9.17
C PHE A 13 -6.37 -6.75 8.99
N PRO A 14 -6.93 -7.60 8.13
CA PRO A 14 -8.36 -7.77 8.03
C PRO A 14 -9.00 -8.01 9.40
N GLY A 15 -10.00 -7.19 9.77
CA GLY A 15 -10.68 -7.27 11.06
C GLY A 15 -9.80 -6.99 12.30
N SER A 16 -8.60 -6.38 12.11
CA SER A 16 -7.69 -6.10 13.21
C SER A 16 -6.88 -4.82 12.95
N SER A 17 -7.19 -3.77 13.64
CA SER A 17 -6.46 -2.49 13.59
C SER A 17 -5.36 -2.38 14.66
N THR A 18 -5.28 -3.33 15.58
CA THR A 18 -4.27 -3.41 16.63
C THR A 18 -3.66 -4.81 16.71
N LEU A 19 -2.45 -4.90 17.27
CA LEU A 19 -1.79 -6.19 17.51
C LEU A 19 -2.56 -7.07 18.50
N GLU A 20 -3.22 -6.47 19.47
CA GLU A 20 -4.05 -7.19 20.45
C GLU A 20 -5.27 -7.85 19.77
N GLN A 21 -5.98 -7.10 18.92
CA GLN A 21 -7.07 -7.65 18.13
C GLN A 21 -6.60 -8.77 17.21
N PHE A 22 -5.47 -8.57 16.54
CA PHE A 22 -4.87 -9.59 15.68
C PHE A 22 -4.54 -10.87 16.45
N TRP A 23 -3.91 -10.73 17.63
CA TRP A 23 -3.58 -11.86 18.48
C TRP A 23 -4.82 -12.61 18.96
N ASN A 24 -5.83 -11.89 19.43
CA ASN A 24 -7.10 -12.50 19.89
C ASN A 24 -7.80 -13.24 18.75
N ASN A 25 -7.85 -12.65 17.56
CA ASN A 25 -8.44 -13.31 16.40
C ASN A 25 -7.69 -14.60 16.01
N LEU A 26 -6.34 -14.62 16.16
CA LEU A 26 -5.56 -15.83 15.95
C LEU A 26 -5.85 -16.93 16.99
N ILE A 27 -5.89 -16.55 18.28
CA ILE A 27 -6.19 -17.50 19.36
C ILE A 27 -7.59 -18.09 19.23
N GLU A 28 -8.56 -17.28 18.82
CA GLU A 28 -9.94 -17.68 18.60
C GLU A 28 -10.15 -18.38 17.24
N ALA A 29 -9.09 -18.54 16.44
CA ALA A 29 -9.11 -19.16 15.11
C ALA A 29 -10.19 -18.53 14.18
N LYS A 30 -10.40 -17.21 14.28
CA LYS A 30 -11.38 -16.51 13.46
C LYS A 30 -10.95 -16.46 11.99
N ASP A 31 -11.83 -16.89 11.10
CA ASP A 31 -11.67 -16.64 9.67
C ASP A 31 -12.20 -15.24 9.34
N LEU A 32 -11.28 -14.32 9.07
CA LEU A 32 -11.54 -12.91 8.72
C LEU A 32 -11.50 -12.66 7.21
N THR A 33 -11.46 -13.73 6.41
CA THR A 33 -11.60 -13.60 4.96
C THR A 33 -13.07 -13.39 4.57
N GLY A 34 -13.28 -12.68 3.48
CA GLY A 34 -14.61 -12.41 2.94
C GLY A 34 -14.59 -12.33 1.42
N LEU A 35 -15.76 -12.24 0.81
CA LEU A 35 -15.85 -11.99 -0.62
C LEU A 35 -15.52 -10.53 -0.91
N ALA A 36 -14.87 -10.29 -2.06
CA ALA A 36 -14.60 -8.94 -2.52
C ALA A 36 -15.89 -8.15 -2.76
N THR A 37 -15.84 -6.87 -2.49
CA THR A 37 -16.88 -5.90 -2.83
C THR A 37 -16.41 -5.02 -3.99
N GLU A 38 -17.31 -4.21 -4.52
CA GLU A 38 -16.96 -3.21 -5.52
C GLU A 38 -15.94 -2.18 -5.01
N GLU A 39 -15.99 -1.84 -3.72
CA GLU A 39 -15.02 -0.94 -3.10
C GLU A 39 -13.60 -1.54 -3.07
N ASP A 40 -13.48 -2.85 -2.87
CA ASP A 40 -12.17 -3.54 -2.83
C ASP A 40 -11.50 -3.56 -4.20
N PHE A 41 -12.28 -3.71 -5.28
CA PHE A 41 -11.78 -3.85 -6.65
C PHE A 41 -11.91 -2.57 -7.49
N GLY A 42 -12.65 -1.56 -7.00
CA GLY A 42 -13.00 -0.37 -7.78
C GLY A 42 -13.99 -0.64 -8.93
N GLN A 43 -14.44 -1.88 -9.08
CA GLN A 43 -15.42 -2.35 -10.07
C GLN A 43 -16.16 -3.56 -9.51
N SER A 44 -17.33 -3.87 -10.09
CA SER A 44 -18.08 -5.05 -9.67
C SER A 44 -17.25 -6.34 -9.78
N PRO A 45 -17.11 -7.13 -8.71
CA PRO A 45 -16.40 -8.40 -8.75
C PRO A 45 -16.94 -9.39 -9.80
N SER A 46 -18.20 -9.27 -10.18
CA SER A 46 -18.83 -10.11 -11.22
C SER A 46 -18.15 -10.00 -12.59
N ILE A 47 -17.42 -8.89 -12.84
CA ILE A 47 -16.65 -8.73 -14.08
C ILE A 47 -15.45 -9.69 -14.13
N PHE A 48 -14.88 -10.01 -12.98
CA PHE A 48 -13.66 -10.83 -12.86
C PHE A 48 -13.93 -12.25 -12.39
N PHE A 49 -15.11 -12.52 -11.86
CA PHE A 49 -15.48 -13.82 -11.30
C PHE A 49 -16.21 -14.69 -12.32
N GLU A 50 -15.84 -15.97 -12.34
CA GLU A 50 -16.57 -17.04 -13.04
C GLU A 50 -16.49 -18.30 -12.20
N ASP A 51 -17.62 -19.00 -12.08
CA ASP A 51 -17.66 -20.27 -11.33
C ASP A 51 -17.02 -21.37 -12.18
N GLY A 52 -15.76 -21.68 -11.86
CA GLY A 52 -14.97 -22.67 -12.58
C GLY A 52 -13.52 -22.27 -12.74
N LYS A 53 -12.61 -23.26 -12.61
CA LYS A 53 -11.18 -23.04 -12.79
C LYS A 53 -10.80 -23.03 -14.26
N GLY A 54 -9.84 -22.16 -14.61
CA GLY A 54 -9.23 -22.14 -15.94
C GLY A 54 -10.01 -21.34 -16.99
N VAL A 55 -11.00 -20.57 -16.60
CA VAL A 55 -11.66 -19.60 -17.50
C VAL A 55 -10.71 -18.42 -17.72
N VAL A 56 -10.47 -18.09 -18.99
CA VAL A 56 -9.54 -17.01 -19.38
C VAL A 56 -10.01 -15.66 -18.81
N ASP A 57 -9.08 -14.90 -18.26
CA ASP A 57 -9.31 -13.57 -17.67
C ASP A 57 -10.31 -13.55 -16.51
N LYS A 58 -10.56 -14.70 -15.88
CA LYS A 58 -11.46 -14.81 -14.72
C LYS A 58 -10.76 -15.45 -13.52
N CYS A 59 -11.16 -15.01 -12.34
CA CYS A 59 -10.86 -15.71 -11.09
C CYS A 59 -12.04 -16.59 -10.68
N TYR A 60 -11.75 -17.73 -10.10
CA TYR A 60 -12.77 -18.67 -9.57
C TYR A 60 -13.12 -18.41 -8.11
N SER A 61 -12.50 -17.42 -7.49
CA SER A 61 -12.81 -16.98 -6.13
C SER A 61 -12.45 -15.51 -5.97
N THR A 62 -13.31 -14.77 -5.31
CA THR A 62 -13.07 -13.40 -4.85
C THR A 62 -12.85 -13.34 -3.34
N ARG A 63 -12.70 -14.52 -2.68
CA ARG A 63 -12.47 -14.60 -1.24
C ARG A 63 -11.03 -14.21 -0.93
N GLY A 64 -10.86 -13.26 0.01
CA GLY A 64 -9.56 -12.75 0.41
C GLY A 64 -9.61 -12.02 1.74
N GLY A 65 -8.47 -11.59 2.23
CA GLY A 65 -8.36 -10.75 3.42
C GLY A 65 -8.39 -9.27 3.02
N TYR A 66 -9.50 -8.59 3.30
CA TYR A 66 -9.70 -7.19 2.96
C TYR A 66 -9.73 -6.32 4.21
N ILE A 67 -9.00 -5.20 4.20
CA ILE A 67 -9.02 -4.20 5.28
C ILE A 67 -10.14 -3.20 4.96
N ARG A 68 -11.25 -3.29 5.70
CA ARG A 68 -12.46 -2.49 5.46
C ARG A 68 -12.75 -1.50 6.59
N ASP A 69 -12.52 -1.89 7.83
CA ASP A 69 -12.88 -1.11 9.03
C ASP A 69 -11.76 -0.17 9.49
N PHE A 70 -10.89 0.25 8.56
CA PHE A 70 -9.79 1.16 8.85
C PHE A 70 -10.16 2.60 8.48
N HIS A 71 -10.02 3.49 9.45
CA HIS A 71 -10.15 4.93 9.26
C HIS A 71 -8.80 5.59 9.46
N PHE A 72 -8.32 6.32 8.45
CA PHE A 72 -7.05 7.02 8.53
C PHE A 72 -7.22 8.36 9.25
N GLU A 73 -6.45 8.55 10.31
CA GLU A 73 -6.38 9.82 11.05
C GLU A 73 -5.19 10.64 10.54
N PRO A 74 -5.42 11.68 9.73
CA PRO A 74 -4.33 12.44 9.09
C PRO A 74 -3.62 13.40 10.03
N GLY A 75 -4.04 13.51 11.30
CA GLY A 75 -3.44 14.39 12.29
C GLY A 75 -2.14 13.88 12.88
N GLY A 76 -1.29 14.83 13.34
CA GLY A 76 -0.05 14.51 14.04
C GLY A 76 1.12 14.06 13.17
N TYR A 77 1.07 14.36 11.88
CA TYR A 77 2.18 14.23 10.94
C TYR A 77 2.77 15.60 10.60
N ALA A 78 3.98 15.65 10.05
CA ALA A 78 4.65 16.88 9.63
C ALA A 78 4.17 17.41 8.26
N LEU A 79 3.30 16.68 7.58
CA LEU A 79 2.70 17.05 6.31
C LEU A 79 1.25 17.46 6.49
N ASP A 80 0.73 18.19 5.53
CA ASP A 80 -0.64 18.68 5.52
C ASP A 80 -1.68 17.54 5.60
N ALA A 81 -2.67 17.69 6.48
CA ALA A 81 -3.67 16.67 6.75
C ALA A 81 -4.61 16.42 5.55
N ASP A 82 -5.01 17.48 4.85
CA ASP A 82 -5.86 17.36 3.65
C ASP A 82 -5.10 16.64 2.53
N TYR A 83 -3.82 16.97 2.37
CA TYR A 83 -2.94 16.27 1.44
C TYR A 83 -2.84 14.77 1.77
N LEU A 84 -2.61 14.40 3.04
CA LEU A 84 -2.47 13.00 3.47
C LEU A 84 -3.79 12.22 3.35
N SER A 85 -4.93 12.86 3.61
CA SER A 85 -6.25 12.22 3.50
C SER A 85 -6.61 11.83 2.07
N LYS A 86 -6.05 12.50 1.06
CA LYS A 86 -6.27 12.24 -0.36
C LYS A 86 -5.32 11.21 -0.97
N GLN A 87 -4.35 10.72 -0.17
CA GLN A 87 -3.42 9.70 -0.65
C GLN A 87 -4.11 8.34 -0.78
N ASP A 88 -3.53 7.50 -1.63
CA ASP A 88 -3.95 6.11 -1.81
C ASP A 88 -3.91 5.32 -0.49
N LYS A 89 -4.76 4.31 -0.34
CA LYS A 89 -4.83 3.43 0.84
C LYS A 89 -3.45 2.89 1.25
N LEU A 90 -2.59 2.53 0.30
CA LEU A 90 -1.22 2.08 0.56
C LEU A 90 -0.42 3.09 1.40
N TYR A 91 -0.51 4.38 1.06
CA TYR A 91 0.20 5.44 1.79
C TYR A 91 -0.39 5.64 3.18
N GLN A 92 -1.71 5.65 3.29
CA GLN A 92 -2.41 5.82 4.56
C GLN A 92 -2.12 4.67 5.53
N TRP A 93 -2.13 3.43 5.05
CA TRP A 93 -1.74 2.25 5.84
C TRP A 93 -0.29 2.32 6.28
N SER A 94 0.61 2.68 5.36
CA SER A 94 2.04 2.83 5.66
C SER A 94 2.29 3.88 6.73
N LEU A 95 1.64 5.04 6.61
CA LEU A 95 1.72 6.13 7.58
C LEU A 95 1.22 5.70 8.96
N HIS A 96 0.05 5.07 9.00
CA HIS A 96 -0.55 4.58 10.24
C HIS A 96 0.37 3.58 10.95
N VAL A 97 0.76 2.51 10.24
CA VAL A 97 1.57 1.45 10.85
C VAL A 97 2.93 1.99 11.31
N ALA A 98 3.58 2.87 10.54
CA ALA A 98 4.85 3.46 10.95
C ALA A 98 4.70 4.36 12.19
N LYS A 99 3.65 5.18 12.25
CA LYS A 99 3.36 6.04 13.41
C LYS A 99 3.08 5.23 14.67
N GLU A 100 2.25 4.20 14.56
CA GLU A 100 1.91 3.33 15.69
C GLU A 100 3.13 2.52 16.18
N ALA A 101 3.99 2.03 15.29
CA ALA A 101 5.23 1.37 15.68
C ALA A 101 6.19 2.31 16.44
N LEU A 102 6.29 3.57 15.99
CA LEU A 102 7.04 4.62 16.69
C LEU A 102 6.42 4.95 18.05
N ALA A 103 5.09 5.01 18.14
CA ALA A 103 4.38 5.23 19.39
C ALA A 103 4.62 4.08 20.38
N HIS A 104 4.49 2.84 19.92
CA HIS A 104 4.72 1.64 20.72
C HIS A 104 6.16 1.54 21.23
N SER A 105 7.14 2.01 20.46
CA SER A 105 8.55 2.06 20.90
C SER A 105 8.85 3.19 21.89
N GLY A 106 7.92 4.13 22.11
CA GLY A 106 8.12 5.33 22.92
C GLY A 106 8.85 6.48 22.22
N TYR A 107 9.29 6.31 20.97
CA TYR A 107 10.11 7.33 20.28
C TYR A 107 9.31 8.29 19.37
N LEU A 108 7.99 8.16 19.28
CA LEU A 108 7.17 9.05 18.41
C LEU A 108 7.36 10.54 18.73
N LYS A 109 7.53 10.89 20.01
CA LYS A 109 7.71 12.28 20.46
C LYS A 109 9.18 12.70 20.57
N ASP A 110 10.13 11.78 20.44
CA ASP A 110 11.55 12.06 20.48
C ASP A 110 12.06 12.51 19.11
N GLU A 111 12.23 13.80 18.92
CA GLU A 111 12.72 14.38 17.66
C GLU A 111 14.13 13.93 17.33
N THR A 112 15.01 13.79 18.33
CA THR A 112 16.39 13.34 18.13
C THR A 112 16.43 11.89 17.66
N ALA A 113 15.62 11.02 18.26
CA ALA A 113 15.48 9.64 17.81
C ALA A 113 14.95 9.56 16.38
N ARG A 114 13.90 10.32 16.04
CA ARG A 114 13.34 10.36 14.67
C ARG A 114 14.35 10.89 13.64
N LYS A 115 15.11 11.94 13.94
CA LYS A 115 16.20 12.41 13.08
C LYS A 115 17.32 11.38 12.87
N ASN A 116 17.49 10.46 13.79
CA ASN A 116 18.44 9.35 13.68
C ASN A 116 17.80 8.05 13.18
N CYS A 117 16.53 8.06 12.83
CA CYS A 117 15.80 6.92 12.32
C CYS A 117 15.76 6.94 10.79
N GLY A 118 15.96 5.78 10.18
CA GLY A 118 15.70 5.52 8.77
C GLY A 118 14.46 4.67 8.58
N LEU A 119 14.08 4.43 7.32
CA LEU A 119 12.94 3.61 6.95
C LEU A 119 13.31 2.66 5.82
N VAL A 120 13.02 1.39 6.00
CA VAL A 120 13.04 0.40 4.92
C VAL A 120 11.62 -0.13 4.75
N LEU A 121 11.03 0.16 3.60
CA LEU A 121 9.67 -0.27 3.25
C LEU A 121 9.75 -1.47 2.29
N GLY A 122 9.19 -2.61 2.69
CA GLY A 122 8.94 -3.72 1.76
C GLY A 122 7.64 -3.46 1.01
N ASN A 123 7.73 -3.23 -0.29
CA ASN A 123 6.57 -2.93 -1.14
C ASN A 123 6.69 -3.66 -2.47
N LEU A 124 5.65 -4.39 -2.84
CA LEU A 124 5.52 -4.97 -4.17
C LEU A 124 4.97 -3.92 -5.13
N SER A 125 5.51 -3.90 -6.36
CA SER A 125 5.10 -2.98 -7.43
C SER A 125 3.75 -3.36 -8.04
N PHE A 126 2.75 -3.62 -7.21
CA PHE A 126 1.40 -3.86 -7.72
C PHE A 126 0.66 -2.55 -8.00
N PRO A 127 -0.28 -2.56 -8.98
CA PRO A 127 -1.08 -1.39 -9.28
C PRO A 127 -1.89 -0.96 -8.06
N THR A 128 -1.67 0.26 -7.60
CA THR A 128 -2.55 0.97 -6.68
C THR A 128 -3.64 1.68 -7.45
N GLY A 129 -4.65 2.25 -6.78
CA GLY A 129 -5.65 3.08 -7.44
C GLY A 129 -5.05 4.23 -8.25
N SER A 130 -3.99 4.86 -7.72
CA SER A 130 -3.28 5.96 -8.40
C SER A 130 -2.46 5.46 -9.59
N SER A 131 -1.75 4.34 -9.47
CA SER A 131 -1.00 3.75 -10.59
C SER A 131 -1.94 3.24 -11.69
N HIS A 132 -3.10 2.68 -11.30
CA HIS A 132 -4.12 2.28 -12.26
C HIS A 132 -4.64 3.47 -13.08
N LYS A 133 -4.92 4.60 -12.46
CA LYS A 133 -5.32 5.84 -13.16
C LYS A 133 -4.27 6.31 -14.16
N LEU A 134 -2.99 6.25 -13.79
CA LEU A 134 -1.90 6.59 -14.70
C LEU A 134 -1.79 5.62 -15.88
N LEU A 135 -1.76 4.33 -15.59
CA LEU A 135 -1.64 3.28 -16.60
C LEU A 135 -2.86 3.24 -17.54
N SER A 136 -4.07 3.35 -17.00
CA SER A 136 -5.30 3.42 -17.81
C SER A 136 -5.25 4.52 -18.86
N ARG A 137 -4.69 5.67 -18.52
CA ARG A 137 -4.54 6.77 -19.47
C ARG A 137 -3.59 6.42 -20.62
N ILE A 138 -2.44 5.81 -20.30
CA ILE A 138 -1.45 5.38 -21.29
C ILE A 138 -2.05 4.31 -22.20
N TYR A 139 -2.66 3.30 -21.62
CA TYR A 139 -3.28 2.19 -22.38
C TYR A 139 -4.48 2.63 -23.20
N SER A 140 -5.36 3.47 -22.66
CA SER A 140 -6.54 3.97 -23.38
C SER A 140 -6.12 4.78 -24.59
N HIS A 141 -5.09 5.61 -24.49
CA HIS A 141 -4.58 6.37 -25.62
C HIS A 141 -4.04 5.44 -26.74
N THR A 142 -3.23 4.46 -26.37
CA THR A 142 -2.66 3.50 -27.32
C THR A 142 -3.73 2.63 -27.97
N LEU A 143 -4.70 2.17 -27.17
CA LEU A 143 -5.82 1.38 -27.66
C LEU A 143 -6.70 2.22 -28.61
N GLU A 144 -7.02 3.45 -28.26
CA GLU A 144 -7.80 4.36 -29.10
C GLU A 144 -7.13 4.60 -30.45
N GLN A 145 -5.82 4.86 -30.47
CA GLN A 145 -5.07 4.99 -31.72
C GLN A 145 -5.10 3.70 -32.56
N SER A 146 -4.97 2.55 -31.93
CA SER A 146 -4.99 1.26 -32.62
C SER A 146 -6.37 0.97 -33.21
N VAL A 147 -7.43 1.22 -32.47
CA VAL A 147 -8.82 1.03 -32.93
C VAL A 147 -9.17 2.01 -34.07
N ARG A 148 -8.77 3.27 -33.95
CA ARG A 148 -8.95 4.27 -35.04
C ARG A 148 -8.27 3.81 -36.33
N LYS A 149 -7.04 3.31 -36.22
CA LYS A 149 -6.28 2.79 -37.36
C LYS A 149 -6.95 1.57 -38.00
N LEU A 150 -7.41 0.62 -37.17
CA LEU A 150 -8.06 -0.60 -37.63
C LEU A 150 -9.38 -0.36 -38.32
N LEU A 151 -10.20 0.56 -37.79
CA LEU A 151 -11.56 0.85 -38.31
C LEU A 151 -11.57 2.00 -39.27
N GLY A 152 -10.45 2.65 -39.56
CA GLY A 152 -10.39 3.81 -40.47
C GLY A 152 -11.21 5.02 -40.00
N ASN A 153 -11.54 5.08 -38.71
CA ASN A 153 -12.39 6.13 -38.15
C ASN A 153 -11.62 6.93 -37.10
N SER A 154 -11.37 8.22 -37.37
CA SER A 154 -10.63 9.12 -36.48
C SER A 154 -11.44 9.66 -35.31
N GLU A 155 -12.75 9.49 -35.29
CA GLU A 155 -13.65 10.06 -34.27
C GLU A 155 -13.92 9.09 -33.09
N ILE A 156 -13.40 7.86 -33.14
CA ILE A 156 -13.62 6.88 -32.09
C ILE A 156 -12.94 7.36 -30.82
N THR A 157 -13.68 7.41 -29.73
CA THR A 157 -13.23 7.65 -28.38
C THR A 157 -13.55 6.44 -27.51
N ILE A 158 -12.59 6.04 -26.68
CA ILE A 158 -12.79 4.94 -25.72
C ILE A 158 -13.40 5.51 -24.43
N PRO A 159 -14.56 4.99 -24.00
CA PRO A 159 -15.16 5.38 -22.72
C PRO A 159 -14.21 5.13 -21.54
N GLY A 160 -14.25 5.98 -20.53
CA GLY A 160 -13.42 5.81 -19.32
C GLY A 160 -12.06 6.50 -19.37
N HIS A 161 -11.80 7.31 -20.39
CA HIS A 161 -10.56 8.10 -20.47
C HIS A 161 -10.46 9.08 -19.29
N VAL A 162 -9.47 8.88 -18.42
CA VAL A 162 -9.21 9.77 -17.29
C VAL A 162 -8.56 11.06 -17.82
N LYS A 163 -9.29 12.18 -17.75
CA LYS A 163 -8.81 13.49 -18.23
C LYS A 163 -7.73 14.11 -17.37
N GLU A 164 -7.76 13.85 -16.07
CA GLU A 164 -6.80 14.40 -15.13
C GLU A 164 -5.51 13.59 -15.12
N MET A 165 -4.37 14.30 -15.14
CA MET A 165 -3.07 13.68 -14.90
C MET A 165 -3.00 13.28 -13.44
N PRO A 166 -2.89 11.99 -13.11
CA PRO A 166 -2.59 11.60 -11.75
C PRO A 166 -1.24 12.21 -11.33
N ASP A 167 -1.13 12.57 -10.07
CA ASP A 167 0.16 12.94 -9.50
C ASP A 167 1.18 11.82 -9.81
N ASN A 168 2.34 12.18 -10.37
CA ASN A 168 3.37 11.21 -10.82
C ASN A 168 4.00 10.40 -9.66
N ARG A 169 3.40 10.41 -8.48
CA ARG A 169 3.87 9.73 -7.28
C ARG A 169 3.43 8.28 -7.20
N VAL A 170 3.59 7.54 -8.28
CA VAL A 170 3.23 6.11 -8.35
C VAL A 170 4.44 5.18 -8.43
N LEU A 171 5.63 5.71 -8.14
CA LEU A 171 6.85 4.92 -8.13
C LEU A 171 7.00 4.15 -6.82
N ASP A 172 7.58 2.98 -6.87
CA ASP A 172 7.69 2.03 -5.75
C ASP A 172 8.32 2.60 -4.48
N HIS A 173 9.22 3.58 -4.63
CA HIS A 173 9.90 4.23 -3.52
C HIS A 173 9.09 5.35 -2.86
N THR A 174 8.06 5.88 -3.54
CA THR A 174 7.29 7.05 -3.06
C THR A 174 6.63 6.85 -1.71
N PRO A 175 6.08 5.66 -1.36
CA PRO A 175 5.53 5.44 -0.03
C PRO A 175 6.58 5.61 1.07
N SER A 176 7.82 5.14 0.86
CA SER A 176 8.89 5.29 1.85
C SER A 176 9.30 6.75 2.03
N GLU A 177 9.36 7.53 0.95
CA GLU A 177 9.65 8.95 1.01
C GLU A 177 8.54 9.72 1.74
N LEU A 178 7.27 9.43 1.42
CA LEU A 178 6.15 10.10 2.07
C LEU A 178 6.12 9.83 3.57
N VAL A 179 6.26 8.57 3.98
CA VAL A 179 6.28 8.17 5.40
C VAL A 179 7.46 8.83 6.12
N ALA A 180 8.66 8.83 5.52
CA ALA A 180 9.83 9.45 6.13
C ALA A 180 9.63 10.95 6.34
N LYS A 181 9.09 11.67 5.35
CA LYS A 181 8.77 13.11 5.46
C LYS A 181 7.67 13.38 6.49
N ALA A 182 6.58 12.61 6.45
CA ALA A 182 5.45 12.79 7.35
C ALA A 182 5.79 12.55 8.82
N LEU A 183 6.73 11.64 9.10
CA LEU A 183 7.21 11.33 10.45
C LEU A 183 8.52 12.05 10.81
N SER A 184 9.05 12.91 9.92
CA SER A 184 10.31 13.63 10.11
C SER A 184 11.50 12.71 10.41
N LEU A 185 11.61 11.59 9.69
CA LEU A 185 12.72 10.66 9.80
C LEU A 185 13.94 11.22 9.05
N GLY A 186 15.09 11.29 9.72
CA GLY A 186 16.26 12.01 9.19
C GLY A 186 17.31 11.15 8.51
N LYS A 187 17.20 9.82 8.53
CA LYS A 187 18.16 8.91 7.89
C LYS A 187 17.64 8.36 6.58
N THR A 188 18.43 7.50 5.96
CA THR A 188 18.12 6.86 4.69
C THR A 188 16.75 6.18 4.71
N HIS A 189 15.98 6.42 3.69
CA HIS A 189 14.69 5.77 3.45
C HIS A 189 14.64 5.24 2.02
N TYR A 190 14.14 4.04 1.86
CA TYR A 190 13.96 3.41 0.55
C TYR A 190 12.93 2.30 0.62
N ALA A 191 12.35 1.97 -0.52
CA ALA A 191 11.54 0.78 -0.71
C ALA A 191 12.37 -0.32 -1.37
N LEU A 192 12.03 -1.56 -1.11
CA LEU A 192 12.58 -2.72 -1.80
C LEU A 192 11.48 -3.72 -2.13
N ASP A 193 11.68 -4.40 -3.24
CA ASP A 193 10.86 -5.51 -3.67
C ASP A 193 11.75 -6.74 -3.89
N ALA A 194 11.44 -7.81 -3.19
CA ALA A 194 12.06 -9.12 -3.32
C ALA A 194 10.97 -10.21 -3.26
N ALA A 195 9.80 -9.89 -3.79
CA ALA A 195 8.62 -10.73 -3.79
C ALA A 195 8.33 -11.29 -2.37
N CYS A 196 8.14 -12.59 -2.21
CA CYS A 196 7.82 -13.21 -0.92
C CYS A 196 8.89 -13.03 0.16
N ALA A 197 10.13 -12.73 -0.22
CA ALA A 197 11.26 -12.53 0.70
C ALA A 197 11.45 -11.07 1.13
N THR A 198 10.65 -10.13 0.60
CA THR A 198 10.79 -8.69 0.83
C THR A 198 10.93 -8.33 2.31
N SER A 199 10.10 -8.90 3.17
CA SER A 199 10.11 -8.63 4.61
C SER A 199 11.43 -9.05 5.28
N LEU A 200 11.98 -10.20 4.91
CA LEU A 200 13.24 -10.70 5.45
C LEU A 200 14.42 -9.85 4.96
N TYR A 201 14.40 -9.45 3.68
CA TYR A 201 15.41 -8.54 3.14
C TYR A 201 15.35 -7.17 3.80
N ALA A 202 14.17 -6.62 4.04
CA ALA A 202 14.04 -5.34 4.73
C ALA A 202 14.66 -5.39 6.13
N ILE A 203 14.48 -6.48 6.90
CA ILE A 203 15.13 -6.65 8.20
C ILE A 203 16.65 -6.78 8.02
N LYS A 204 17.14 -7.55 7.05
CA LYS A 204 18.55 -7.83 6.85
C LYS A 204 19.34 -6.64 6.30
N LEU A 205 18.78 -5.92 5.34
CA LEU A 205 19.45 -4.80 4.66
C LEU A 205 19.37 -3.50 5.46
N HIS A 206 18.73 -3.55 6.59
CA HIS A 206 18.69 -2.44 7.52
C HIS A 206 20.13 -2.05 7.91
N PRO A 207 20.61 -0.81 7.63
CA PRO A 207 21.90 -0.37 8.10
C PRO A 207 21.87 -0.32 9.62
N VAL A 208 22.73 -1.12 10.23
CA VAL A 208 22.88 -1.34 11.66
C VAL A 208 23.15 -0.02 12.41
N ARG A 209 22.13 0.77 12.66
CA ARG A 209 22.05 1.86 13.66
C ARG A 209 20.70 2.57 13.51
N ASN A 210 19.73 2.17 14.33
CA ASN A 210 18.45 2.88 14.55
C ASN A 210 17.53 3.04 13.33
N ALA A 211 16.80 2.00 12.93
CA ALA A 211 15.72 2.16 11.96
C ALA A 211 14.51 1.29 12.29
N PHE A 212 13.35 1.71 11.83
CA PHE A 212 12.09 0.98 11.91
C PHE A 212 11.89 0.12 10.68
N TYR A 213 11.34 -1.07 10.90
CA TYR A 213 10.95 -1.98 9.85
C TYR A 213 9.43 -1.90 9.62
N GLN A 214 9.06 -1.78 8.36
CA GLN A 214 7.68 -1.90 7.92
C GLN A 214 7.60 -2.90 6.77
N GLY A 215 6.91 -4.01 6.96
CA GLY A 215 6.53 -4.93 5.89
C GLY A 215 5.05 -4.84 5.64
N LEU A 216 4.67 -4.40 4.45
CA LEU A 216 3.31 -4.51 3.95
C LEU A 216 3.23 -5.71 3.02
N ARG A 217 2.38 -6.68 3.35
CA ARG A 217 1.88 -7.67 2.41
C ARG A 217 0.45 -7.25 2.05
N LEU A 218 0.26 -6.96 0.80
CA LEU A 218 -1.06 -6.89 0.19
C LEU A 218 -1.51 -8.28 -0.23
#